data_852cf01fa5179ebd8e65fe0917b290b1
#
_entry.id   852cf01fa5179ebd8e65fe0917b290b1
#
_cell.length_a   1.000
_cell.length_b   1.000
_cell.length_c   1.000
_cell.angle_alpha   90.00
_cell.angle_beta   90.00
_cell.angle_gamma   90.00
#
_symmetry.space_group_name_H-M   'P 1'
#
loop_
_entity.id
_entity.type
_entity.pdbx_description
1 polymer ?
#
loop_
_entity_poly.entity_id
_entity_poly.type
_entity_poly.pdbx_seq_one_letter_code
_entity_poly.pdbx_strand_id
1 'polypeptide(L)'
;MAGVLKSMVDEILPRVKEWRWDIHQHPELSKQEHRTAGIVETELAALGLEVKRIGETGVLGVLRGAREGKTLALRADMDALSLPERTGCPYSSKVEGVMHACGHDAHTAILLGVAHVLSRLKDDLAGKVKFLFQPAEENNPEGGAPLMIQGGVLENPRVDMILALHVWPDLPVGTIGVRSGPMMAASDRVFLKVLGSSCHGSAPHQGVDAIVAVSQVVVALQTIVSRNVSPLESAVLTLGTVKGGHRYNVIADEVVLEGTCRTLKPEIRKLVPERLASLASQVAA
;
A
#
# COMPACT_ATOMS: atom_id res chain seq x y z
N MET A 1 -31.47 -12.65 -11.35
CA MET A 1 -30.52 -11.67 -10.75
C MET A 1 -29.14 -11.77 -11.41
N ALA A 2 -28.44 -12.90 -11.45
CA ALA A 2 -27.09 -13.02 -12.04
C ALA A 2 -27.02 -12.57 -13.53
N GLY A 3 -27.99 -12.94 -14.38
CA GLY A 3 -28.01 -12.53 -15.78
C GLY A 3 -28.21 -11.03 -15.98
N VAL A 4 -29.01 -10.37 -15.13
CA VAL A 4 -29.22 -8.91 -15.15
C VAL A 4 -27.93 -8.18 -14.74
N LEU A 5 -27.27 -8.63 -13.68
CA LEU A 5 -25.98 -8.08 -13.26
C LEU A 5 -24.93 -8.22 -14.35
N LYS A 6 -24.86 -9.40 -14.99
CA LYS A 6 -23.92 -9.60 -16.10
C LYS A 6 -24.18 -8.61 -17.24
N SER A 7 -25.42 -8.42 -17.66
CA SER A 7 -25.78 -7.46 -18.71
C SER A 7 -25.37 -6.03 -18.34
N MET A 8 -25.62 -5.60 -17.11
CA MET A 8 -25.20 -4.27 -16.63
C MET A 8 -23.69 -4.09 -16.63
N VAL A 9 -22.95 -5.14 -16.25
CA VAL A 9 -21.47 -5.14 -16.28
C VAL A 9 -20.96 -5.07 -17.72
N ASP A 10 -21.52 -5.88 -18.62
CA ASP A 10 -21.12 -5.91 -20.04
C ASP A 10 -21.37 -4.52 -20.70
N GLU A 11 -22.44 -3.81 -20.32
CA GLU A 11 -22.78 -2.48 -20.80
C GLU A 11 -21.77 -1.41 -20.34
N ILE A 12 -21.35 -1.43 -19.07
CA ILE A 12 -20.42 -0.42 -18.52
C ILE A 12 -18.94 -0.75 -18.80
N LEU A 13 -18.60 -1.99 -19.13
CA LEU A 13 -17.22 -2.43 -19.32
C LEU A 13 -16.40 -1.60 -20.31
N PRO A 14 -16.92 -1.14 -21.46
CA PRO A 14 -16.17 -0.26 -22.35
C PRO A 14 -15.73 1.03 -21.62
N ARG A 15 -16.63 1.64 -20.86
CA ARG A 15 -16.34 2.86 -20.09
C ARG A 15 -15.32 2.63 -18.97
N VAL A 16 -15.41 1.48 -18.29
CA VAL A 16 -14.40 1.08 -17.28
C VAL A 16 -13.00 0.98 -17.90
N LYS A 17 -12.90 0.42 -19.12
CA LYS A 17 -11.62 0.37 -19.86
C LYS A 17 -11.12 1.76 -20.23
N GLU A 18 -11.99 2.66 -20.67
CA GLU A 18 -11.63 4.04 -20.98
C GLU A 18 -11.09 4.78 -19.75
N TRP A 19 -11.76 4.71 -18.60
CA TRP A 19 -11.26 5.30 -17.35
C TRP A 19 -9.90 4.73 -16.97
N ARG A 20 -9.74 3.40 -17.02
CA ARG A 20 -8.47 2.77 -16.72
C ARG A 20 -7.36 3.29 -17.63
N TRP A 21 -7.56 3.32 -18.93
CA TRP A 21 -6.54 3.76 -19.89
C TRP A 21 -6.22 5.24 -19.73
N ASP A 22 -7.23 6.06 -19.48
CA ASP A 22 -7.04 7.49 -19.26
C ASP A 22 -6.24 7.77 -17.96
N ILE A 23 -6.59 7.11 -16.87
CA ILE A 23 -5.84 7.22 -15.60
C ILE A 23 -4.43 6.68 -15.76
N HIS A 24 -4.24 5.54 -16.44
CA HIS A 24 -2.93 4.96 -16.70
C HIS A 24 -2.02 5.88 -17.53
N GLN A 25 -2.57 6.58 -18.51
CA GLN A 25 -1.81 7.54 -19.31
C GLN A 25 -1.41 8.81 -18.54
N HIS A 26 -2.10 9.15 -17.48
CA HIS A 26 -1.89 10.36 -16.69
C HIS A 26 -1.68 10.02 -15.20
N PRO A 27 -0.67 9.20 -14.88
CA PRO A 27 -0.44 8.75 -13.51
C PRO A 27 0.00 9.93 -12.62
N GLU A 28 -0.49 9.94 -11.39
CA GLU A 28 -0.18 10.94 -10.40
C GLU A 28 0.44 10.28 -9.16
N LEU A 29 1.50 10.87 -8.62
CA LEU A 29 2.17 10.35 -7.43
C LEU A 29 1.31 10.54 -6.17
N SER A 30 1.64 9.80 -5.13
CA SER A 30 1.02 9.89 -3.80
C SER A 30 0.87 11.33 -3.32
N LYS A 31 -0.32 11.70 -2.85
CA LYS A 31 -0.74 13.05 -2.42
C LYS A 31 -0.89 14.09 -3.57
N GLN A 32 -0.73 13.68 -4.82
CA GLN A 32 -0.85 14.54 -6.00
C GLN A 32 -1.94 14.07 -6.97
N GLU A 33 -2.80 13.15 -6.55
CA GLU A 33 -3.83 12.49 -7.38
C GLU A 33 -5.03 13.42 -7.70
N HIS A 34 -4.76 14.71 -7.97
CA HIS A 34 -5.79 15.74 -8.15
C HIS A 34 -6.70 15.48 -9.35
N ARG A 35 -6.11 15.07 -10.49
CA ARG A 35 -6.84 14.78 -11.72
C ARG A 35 -7.71 13.53 -11.54
N THR A 36 -7.12 12.45 -11.05
CA THR A 36 -7.81 11.17 -10.79
C THR A 36 -8.97 11.38 -9.83
N ALA A 37 -8.73 12.10 -8.73
CA ALA A 37 -9.78 12.45 -7.77
C ALA A 37 -10.90 13.32 -8.39
N GLY A 38 -10.57 14.24 -9.29
CA GLY A 38 -11.55 15.04 -10.03
C GLY A 38 -12.43 14.21 -10.97
N ILE A 39 -11.85 13.22 -11.65
CA ILE A 39 -12.61 12.24 -12.46
C ILE A 39 -13.59 11.48 -11.57
N VAL A 40 -13.11 10.94 -10.46
CA VAL A 40 -13.92 10.18 -9.50
C VAL A 40 -15.09 11.03 -8.97
N GLU A 41 -14.82 12.26 -8.53
CA GLU A 41 -15.89 13.16 -8.05
C GLU A 41 -16.95 13.44 -9.11
N THR A 42 -16.51 13.72 -10.34
CA THR A 42 -17.41 14.01 -11.45
C THR A 42 -18.32 12.83 -11.76
N GLU A 43 -17.76 11.64 -11.86
CA GLU A 43 -18.53 10.43 -12.18
C GLU A 43 -19.48 10.06 -11.04
N LEU A 44 -19.05 10.10 -9.78
CA LEU A 44 -19.94 9.81 -8.64
C LEU A 44 -21.07 10.85 -8.49
N ALA A 45 -20.78 12.13 -8.72
CA ALA A 45 -21.79 13.19 -8.69
C ALA A 45 -22.81 13.02 -9.81
N ALA A 46 -22.38 12.64 -11.02
CA ALA A 46 -23.27 12.37 -12.15
C ALA A 46 -24.24 11.20 -11.87
N LEU A 47 -23.86 10.26 -11.01
CA LEU A 47 -24.72 9.17 -10.54
C LEU A 47 -25.67 9.57 -9.40
N GLY A 48 -25.62 10.83 -8.94
CA GLY A 48 -26.44 11.33 -7.85
C GLY A 48 -26.03 10.85 -6.46
N LEU A 49 -24.76 10.43 -6.28
CA LEU A 49 -24.23 10.07 -4.97
C LEU A 49 -23.92 11.34 -4.16
N GLU A 50 -23.95 11.21 -2.82
CA GLU A 50 -23.38 12.21 -1.93
C GLU A 50 -21.87 12.12 -2.00
N VAL A 51 -21.19 13.14 -2.54
CA VAL A 51 -19.73 13.12 -2.74
C VAL A 51 -19.05 14.10 -1.80
N LYS A 52 -17.93 13.67 -1.19
CA LYS A 52 -17.12 14.51 -0.31
C LYS A 52 -15.63 14.28 -0.57
N ARG A 53 -14.88 15.37 -0.70
CA ARG A 53 -13.40 15.34 -0.70
C ARG A 53 -12.88 15.14 0.73
N ILE A 54 -11.88 14.26 0.90
CA ILE A 54 -11.21 13.97 2.16
C ILE A 54 -9.74 14.33 2.02
N GLY A 55 -9.29 15.32 2.77
CA GLY A 55 -8.00 15.93 2.51
C GLY A 55 -7.97 16.58 1.12
N GLU A 56 -6.83 16.47 0.44
CA GLU A 56 -6.64 17.10 -0.88
C GLU A 56 -7.11 16.21 -2.04
N THR A 57 -6.92 14.90 -1.95
CA THR A 57 -7.14 13.98 -3.09
C THR A 57 -7.99 12.76 -2.77
N GLY A 58 -8.30 12.47 -1.50
CA GLY A 58 -9.20 11.39 -1.14
C GLY A 58 -10.65 11.71 -1.51
N VAL A 59 -11.43 10.71 -1.98
CA VAL A 59 -12.84 10.90 -2.34
C VAL A 59 -13.72 9.86 -1.66
N LEU A 60 -14.81 10.32 -1.07
CA LEU A 60 -15.89 9.51 -0.50
C LEU A 60 -17.16 9.74 -1.30
N GLY A 61 -17.74 8.68 -1.85
CA GLY A 61 -19.11 8.66 -2.38
C GLY A 61 -20.04 7.84 -1.49
N VAL A 62 -21.28 8.27 -1.31
CA VAL A 62 -22.27 7.51 -0.53
C VAL A 62 -23.52 7.27 -1.37
N LEU A 63 -23.85 6.00 -1.60
CA LEU A 63 -25.09 5.55 -2.21
C LEU A 63 -26.04 5.08 -1.09
N ARG A 64 -27.24 5.64 -1.05
CA ARG A 64 -28.31 5.21 -0.14
C ARG A 64 -29.29 4.30 -0.88
N GLY A 65 -29.43 3.07 -0.40
CA GLY A 65 -30.48 2.16 -0.86
C GLY A 65 -31.87 2.59 -0.37
N ALA A 66 -32.90 2.03 -0.98
CA ALA A 66 -34.28 2.37 -0.68
C ALA A 66 -34.79 1.80 0.66
N ARG A 67 -34.08 0.87 1.27
CA ARG A 67 -34.47 0.21 2.52
C ARG A 67 -33.38 0.38 3.57
N GLU A 68 -33.77 0.37 4.83
CA GLU A 68 -32.82 0.33 5.95
C GLU A 68 -31.98 -0.94 5.91
N GLY A 69 -30.74 -0.84 6.38
CA GLY A 69 -29.81 -1.95 6.40
C GLY A 69 -28.38 -1.54 6.81
N LYS A 70 -27.45 -2.45 6.66
CA LYS A 70 -26.03 -2.27 6.98
C LYS A 70 -25.33 -1.34 5.99
N THR A 71 -24.18 -0.83 6.40
CA THR A 71 -23.32 -0.02 5.55
C THR A 71 -22.10 -0.82 5.12
N LEU A 72 -21.98 -1.02 3.82
CA LEU A 72 -20.79 -1.61 3.19
C LEU A 72 -19.88 -0.49 2.68
N ALA A 73 -18.59 -0.57 2.92
CA ALA A 73 -17.59 0.23 2.23
C ALA A 73 -16.85 -0.58 1.18
N LEU A 74 -16.58 0.03 0.04
CA LEU A 74 -15.76 -0.50 -1.05
C LEU A 74 -14.58 0.45 -1.25
N ARG A 75 -13.35 -0.08 -1.31
CA ARG A 75 -12.13 0.73 -1.37
C ARG A 75 -11.33 0.45 -2.64
N ALA A 76 -10.85 1.51 -3.26
CA ALA A 76 -9.77 1.49 -4.26
C ALA A 76 -8.72 2.54 -3.91
N ASP A 77 -7.48 2.28 -4.24
CA ASP A 77 -6.37 3.24 -4.21
C ASP A 77 -6.23 3.94 -5.55
N MET A 78 -5.52 5.10 -5.58
CA MET A 78 -5.49 5.97 -6.76
C MET A 78 -4.08 6.35 -7.23
N ASP A 79 -3.07 6.23 -6.38
CA ASP A 79 -1.74 6.75 -6.64
C ASP A 79 -0.88 5.85 -7.52
N ALA A 80 0.12 6.45 -8.18
CA ALA A 80 1.10 5.80 -9.03
C ALA A 80 2.49 5.80 -8.37
N LEU A 81 3.42 5.10 -9.01
CA LEU A 81 4.80 4.90 -8.55
C LEU A 81 5.79 5.73 -9.38
N SER A 82 6.85 6.22 -8.71
CA SER A 82 7.97 6.92 -9.35
C SER A 82 8.93 5.92 -9.99
N LEU A 83 8.53 5.40 -11.16
CA LEU A 83 9.36 4.54 -12.01
C LEU A 83 8.98 4.69 -13.49
N PRO A 84 9.95 4.56 -14.43
CA PRO A 84 9.67 4.69 -15.86
C PRO A 84 8.92 3.48 -16.39
N GLU A 85 7.86 3.71 -17.15
CA GLU A 85 7.15 2.66 -17.84
C GLU A 85 7.92 2.14 -19.07
N ARG A 86 7.94 0.81 -19.26
CA ARG A 86 8.58 0.12 -20.37
C ARG A 86 7.70 -0.94 -21.02
N THR A 87 6.37 -0.85 -20.82
CA THR A 87 5.43 -1.85 -21.34
C THR A 87 5.20 -1.76 -22.83
N GLY A 88 5.30 -0.56 -23.42
CA GLY A 88 5.00 -0.32 -24.83
C GLY A 88 3.52 -0.50 -25.20
N CYS A 89 2.61 -0.52 -24.22
CA CYS A 89 1.19 -0.65 -24.48
C CYS A 89 0.61 0.66 -25.08
N PRO A 90 -0.52 0.58 -25.83
CA PRO A 90 -1.11 1.75 -26.50
C PRO A 90 -1.57 2.87 -25.56
N TYR A 91 -1.73 2.57 -24.29
CA TYR A 91 -2.14 3.50 -23.23
C TYR A 91 -1.05 3.72 -22.19
N SER A 92 0.23 3.55 -22.56
CA SER A 92 1.36 3.81 -21.68
C SER A 92 1.35 5.23 -21.13
N SER A 93 1.96 5.38 -19.96
CA SER A 93 2.12 6.67 -19.27
C SER A 93 2.66 7.76 -20.19
N LYS A 94 2.08 8.93 -20.14
CA LYS A 94 2.55 10.17 -20.79
C LYS A 94 3.36 11.05 -19.83
N VAL A 95 3.55 10.60 -18.59
CA VAL A 95 4.32 11.29 -17.54
C VAL A 95 5.64 10.57 -17.38
N GLU A 96 6.72 11.22 -17.75
CA GLU A 96 8.07 10.65 -17.69
C GLU A 96 8.41 10.25 -16.24
N GLY A 97 8.91 9.03 -16.06
CA GLY A 97 9.33 8.52 -14.75
C GLY A 97 8.21 8.19 -13.77
N VAL A 98 6.94 8.17 -14.22
CA VAL A 98 5.80 7.81 -13.38
C VAL A 98 4.93 6.75 -14.08
N MET A 99 4.50 5.73 -13.34
CA MET A 99 3.69 4.62 -13.89
C MET A 99 2.73 4.05 -12.85
N HIS A 100 1.54 3.65 -13.29
CA HIS A 100 0.64 2.79 -12.51
C HIS A 100 1.10 1.32 -12.53
N ALA A 101 2.26 1.04 -11.92
CA ALA A 101 2.83 -0.30 -11.91
C ALA A 101 2.15 -1.26 -10.91
N CYS A 102 1.47 -0.73 -9.89
CA CYS A 102 0.71 -1.51 -8.91
C CYS A 102 -0.75 -1.78 -9.34
N GLY A 103 -1.23 -1.14 -10.43
CA GLY A 103 -2.57 -1.38 -10.97
C GLY A 103 -3.69 -0.56 -10.31
N HIS A 104 -3.38 0.52 -9.60
CA HIS A 104 -4.37 1.37 -8.95
C HIS A 104 -5.30 2.09 -9.95
N ASP A 105 -4.85 2.28 -11.21
CA ASP A 105 -5.67 2.68 -12.35
C ASP A 105 -6.85 1.71 -12.59
N ALA A 106 -6.57 0.41 -12.53
CA ALA A 106 -7.60 -0.62 -12.67
C ALA A 106 -8.52 -0.68 -11.43
N HIS A 107 -7.97 -0.54 -10.22
CA HIS A 107 -8.78 -0.54 -8.99
C HIS A 107 -9.77 0.63 -8.98
N THR A 108 -9.29 1.84 -9.29
CA THR A 108 -10.14 3.04 -9.41
C THR A 108 -11.22 2.87 -10.47
N ALA A 109 -10.86 2.42 -11.68
CA ALA A 109 -11.82 2.22 -12.76
C ALA A 109 -12.87 1.13 -12.44
N ILE A 110 -12.47 0.04 -11.82
CA ILE A 110 -13.38 -1.03 -11.36
C ILE A 110 -14.37 -0.48 -10.34
N LEU A 111 -13.90 0.29 -9.34
CA LEU A 111 -14.76 0.82 -8.30
C LEU A 111 -15.75 1.85 -8.86
N LEU A 112 -15.38 2.66 -9.86
CA LEU A 112 -16.30 3.51 -10.62
C LEU A 112 -17.35 2.67 -11.34
N GLY A 113 -16.96 1.60 -12.02
CA GLY A 113 -17.89 0.66 -12.67
C GLY A 113 -18.88 0.04 -11.69
N VAL A 114 -18.42 -0.36 -10.49
CA VAL A 114 -19.29 -0.86 -9.42
C VAL A 114 -20.28 0.22 -8.96
N ALA A 115 -19.84 1.48 -8.83
CA ALA A 115 -20.72 2.59 -8.46
C ALA A 115 -21.83 2.79 -9.50
N HIS A 116 -21.52 2.71 -10.80
CA HIS A 116 -22.50 2.77 -11.88
C HIS A 116 -23.53 1.64 -11.82
N VAL A 117 -23.08 0.40 -11.60
CA VAL A 117 -24.01 -0.74 -11.51
C VAL A 117 -24.90 -0.62 -10.28
N LEU A 118 -24.32 -0.32 -9.11
CA LEU A 118 -25.08 -0.25 -7.86
C LEU A 118 -26.02 0.94 -7.80
N SER A 119 -25.70 2.08 -8.43
CA SER A 119 -26.62 3.23 -8.50
C SER A 119 -27.89 2.90 -9.28
N ARG A 120 -27.82 2.07 -10.32
CA ARG A 120 -28.99 1.58 -11.09
C ARG A 120 -29.85 0.58 -10.29
N LEU A 121 -29.29 -0.01 -9.26
CA LEU A 121 -29.96 -0.98 -8.37
C LEU A 121 -30.37 -0.38 -7.02
N LYS A 122 -30.26 0.94 -6.85
CA LYS A 122 -30.48 1.60 -5.56
C LYS A 122 -31.83 1.29 -4.93
N ASP A 123 -32.88 1.13 -5.75
CA ASP A 123 -34.24 0.88 -5.28
C ASP A 123 -34.41 -0.57 -4.74
N ASP A 124 -33.55 -1.48 -5.15
CA ASP A 124 -33.50 -2.88 -4.65
C ASP A 124 -32.53 -3.04 -3.49
N LEU A 125 -31.65 -2.08 -3.24
CA LEU A 125 -30.64 -2.19 -2.19
C LEU A 125 -31.24 -1.92 -0.80
N ALA A 126 -30.77 -2.73 0.17
CA ALA A 126 -30.96 -2.47 1.59
C ALA A 126 -29.64 -1.95 2.17
N GLY A 127 -29.72 -0.88 2.96
CA GLY A 127 -28.57 -0.24 3.59
C GLY A 127 -27.88 0.79 2.71
N LYS A 128 -26.59 0.95 2.89
CA LYS A 128 -25.79 2.00 2.25
C LYS A 128 -24.49 1.43 1.72
N VAL A 129 -23.99 2.01 0.62
CA VAL A 129 -22.69 1.68 0.08
C VAL A 129 -21.82 2.94 0.08
N LYS A 130 -20.65 2.87 0.70
CA LYS A 130 -19.62 3.90 0.67
C LYS A 130 -18.53 3.49 -0.33
N PHE A 131 -18.20 4.37 -1.24
CA PHE A 131 -17.11 4.23 -2.20
C PHE A 131 -15.94 5.06 -1.72
N LEU A 132 -14.85 4.41 -1.32
CA LEU A 132 -13.66 5.03 -0.75
C LEU A 132 -12.55 5.01 -1.80
N PHE A 133 -12.22 6.14 -2.38
CA PHE A 133 -11.09 6.30 -3.28
C PHE A 133 -9.94 6.89 -2.47
N GLN A 134 -9.00 6.02 -2.12
CA GLN A 134 -7.92 6.33 -1.19
C GLN A 134 -6.71 6.86 -1.92
N PRO A 135 -6.17 8.03 -1.52
CA PRO A 135 -4.90 8.53 -2.02
C PRO A 135 -3.72 7.88 -1.30
N ALA A 136 -2.50 8.06 -1.85
CA ALA A 136 -1.22 7.86 -1.18
C ALA A 136 -1.05 6.47 -0.51
N GLU A 137 -1.48 5.39 -1.17
CA GLU A 137 -1.27 4.03 -0.65
C GLU A 137 0.22 3.71 -0.58
N GLU A 138 0.99 4.12 -1.59
CA GLU A 138 2.42 3.86 -1.75
C GLU A 138 3.33 4.76 -0.89
N ASN A 139 2.78 5.78 -0.24
CA ASN A 139 3.53 6.72 0.59
C ASN A 139 3.73 6.22 2.02
N ASN A 140 4.39 5.08 2.19
CA ASN A 140 4.71 4.52 3.50
C ASN A 140 5.83 5.29 4.22
N PRO A 141 5.74 5.45 5.57
CA PRO A 141 4.78 4.84 6.51
C PRO A 141 3.47 5.63 6.71
N GLU A 142 3.36 6.84 6.18
CA GLU A 142 2.20 7.71 6.46
C GLU A 142 0.91 7.20 5.82
N GLY A 143 0.96 6.87 4.52
CA GLY A 143 -0.18 6.37 3.75
C GLY A 143 -1.41 7.28 3.74
N GLY A 144 -2.37 7.01 2.87
CA GLY A 144 -3.62 7.76 2.80
C GLY A 144 -4.75 7.22 3.68
N ALA A 145 -4.69 5.96 4.09
CA ALA A 145 -5.75 5.35 4.89
C ALA A 145 -5.97 6.04 6.25
N PRO A 146 -4.94 6.40 7.05
CA PRO A 146 -5.14 7.16 8.28
C PRO A 146 -5.82 8.51 8.07
N LEU A 147 -5.47 9.23 6.98
CA LEU A 147 -6.11 10.49 6.60
C LEU A 147 -7.60 10.29 6.32
N MET A 148 -7.96 9.26 5.56
CA MET A 148 -9.35 8.92 5.25
C MET A 148 -10.14 8.59 6.52
N ILE A 149 -9.58 7.78 7.42
CA ILE A 149 -10.19 7.41 8.71
C ILE A 149 -10.42 8.64 9.59
N GLN A 150 -9.40 9.51 9.73
CA GLN A 150 -9.51 10.78 10.46
C GLN A 150 -10.55 11.71 9.84
N GLY A 151 -10.71 11.67 8.51
CA GLY A 151 -11.77 12.37 7.77
C GLY A 151 -13.18 11.81 7.99
N GLY A 152 -13.32 10.75 8.81
CA GLY A 152 -14.60 10.16 9.21
C GLY A 152 -15.25 9.25 8.17
N VAL A 153 -14.49 8.71 7.21
CA VAL A 153 -15.08 7.87 6.14
C VAL A 153 -15.73 6.60 6.65
N LEU A 154 -15.34 6.11 7.83
CA LEU A 154 -15.93 4.92 8.45
C LEU A 154 -17.13 5.26 9.37
N GLU A 155 -17.42 6.56 9.59
CA GLU A 155 -18.49 7.05 10.45
C GLU A 155 -19.58 7.77 9.61
N ASN A 156 -20.75 7.93 10.18
CA ASN A 156 -21.87 8.72 9.65
C ASN A 156 -22.25 8.48 8.17
N PRO A 157 -22.77 7.29 7.80
CA PRO A 157 -23.12 6.16 8.64
C PRO A 157 -21.90 5.31 9.01
N ARG A 158 -21.92 4.66 10.17
CA ARG A 158 -20.88 3.73 10.58
C ARG A 158 -20.80 2.55 9.60
N VAL A 159 -19.60 2.20 9.20
CA VAL A 159 -19.32 1.07 8.31
C VAL A 159 -19.35 -0.24 9.09
N ASP A 160 -20.13 -1.21 8.61
CA ASP A 160 -20.22 -2.56 9.19
C ASP A 160 -19.19 -3.52 8.59
N MET A 161 -18.83 -3.31 7.30
CA MET A 161 -17.87 -4.13 6.56
C MET A 161 -17.17 -3.29 5.50
N ILE A 162 -15.91 -3.58 5.25
CA ILE A 162 -15.15 -3.00 4.14
C ILE A 162 -14.59 -4.10 3.25
N LEU A 163 -14.68 -3.91 1.94
CA LEU A 163 -14.09 -4.78 0.94
C LEU A 163 -13.16 -3.98 0.03
N ALA A 164 -12.07 -4.61 -0.39
CA ALA A 164 -11.17 -4.11 -1.41
C ALA A 164 -10.74 -5.30 -2.29
N LEU A 165 -10.28 -4.99 -3.50
CA LEU A 165 -9.60 -5.95 -4.37
C LEU A 165 -8.21 -5.40 -4.73
N HIS A 166 -7.32 -6.30 -5.13
CA HIS A 166 -6.07 -5.93 -5.74
C HIS A 166 -5.84 -6.81 -6.98
N VAL A 167 -5.44 -6.21 -8.10
CA VAL A 167 -5.04 -6.97 -9.29
C VAL A 167 -3.75 -7.73 -8.98
N TRP A 168 -3.66 -8.99 -9.43
CA TRP A 168 -2.55 -9.86 -9.08
C TRP A 168 -2.03 -10.59 -10.31
N PRO A 169 -0.80 -10.31 -10.78
CA PRO A 169 -0.31 -10.83 -12.06
C PRO A 169 -0.12 -12.34 -12.08
N ASP A 170 0.10 -12.98 -10.92
CA ASP A 170 0.31 -14.43 -10.84
C ASP A 170 -0.98 -15.25 -10.90
N LEU A 171 -2.15 -14.59 -10.86
CA LEU A 171 -3.44 -15.28 -11.00
C LEU A 171 -3.92 -15.27 -12.46
N PRO A 172 -4.41 -16.40 -12.97
CA PRO A 172 -5.01 -16.46 -14.31
C PRO A 172 -6.19 -15.49 -14.43
N VAL A 173 -6.36 -14.87 -15.60
CA VAL A 173 -7.50 -14.00 -15.90
C VAL A 173 -8.82 -14.76 -15.68
N GLY A 174 -9.78 -14.10 -15.04
CA GLY A 174 -11.09 -14.70 -14.70
C GLY A 174 -11.11 -15.46 -13.37
N THR A 175 -9.99 -15.46 -12.63
CA THR A 175 -9.94 -16.05 -11.28
C THR A 175 -9.89 -14.96 -10.20
N ILE A 176 -10.39 -15.30 -9.02
CA ILE A 176 -10.34 -14.45 -7.83
C ILE A 176 -9.69 -15.27 -6.71
N GLY A 177 -8.56 -14.77 -6.20
CA GLY A 177 -7.89 -15.33 -5.03
C GLY A 177 -8.57 -14.85 -3.75
N VAL A 178 -8.95 -15.78 -2.88
CA VAL A 178 -9.48 -15.48 -1.54
C VAL A 178 -8.77 -16.31 -0.49
N ARG A 179 -8.65 -15.75 0.70
CA ARG A 179 -8.01 -16.43 1.83
C ARG A 179 -8.75 -16.12 3.12
N SER A 180 -8.93 -17.11 3.98
CA SER A 180 -9.39 -16.91 5.35
C SER A 180 -8.26 -16.37 6.22
N GLY A 181 -8.56 -15.39 7.06
CA GLY A 181 -7.57 -14.71 7.91
C GLY A 181 -6.74 -13.64 7.15
N PRO A 182 -5.55 -13.27 7.63
CA PRO A 182 -4.72 -12.24 7.02
C PRO A 182 -4.32 -12.61 5.59
N MET A 183 -4.65 -11.75 4.62
CA MET A 183 -4.32 -11.94 3.20
C MET A 183 -3.01 -11.25 2.83
N MET A 184 -2.83 -10.00 3.27
CA MET A 184 -1.64 -9.20 3.00
C MET A 184 -0.84 -9.00 4.30
N ALA A 185 0.49 -8.97 4.18
CA ALA A 185 1.36 -8.72 5.30
C ALA A 185 1.42 -7.23 5.64
N ALA A 186 1.56 -6.93 6.94
CA ALA A 186 1.99 -5.60 7.36
C ALA A 186 3.39 -5.30 6.81
N SER A 187 3.62 -4.04 6.45
CA SER A 187 4.90 -3.54 5.94
C SER A 187 5.48 -2.53 6.93
N ASP A 188 6.64 -2.85 7.48
CA ASP A 188 7.37 -1.95 8.37
C ASP A 188 8.77 -1.68 7.81
N ARG A 189 9.22 -0.42 7.87
CA ARG A 189 10.58 -0.02 7.53
C ARG A 189 11.50 -0.26 8.72
N VAL A 190 12.66 -0.83 8.46
CA VAL A 190 13.73 -1.02 9.44
C VAL A 190 14.83 -0.02 9.13
N PHE A 191 15.26 0.73 10.15
CA PHE A 191 16.37 1.65 10.10
C PHE A 191 17.25 1.43 11.31
N LEU A 192 18.53 1.15 11.08
CA LEU A 192 19.54 0.94 12.13
C LEU A 192 20.77 1.80 11.83
N LYS A 193 21.31 2.39 12.86
CA LYS A 193 22.57 3.12 12.80
C LYS A 193 23.52 2.51 13.85
N VAL A 194 24.67 2.02 13.39
CA VAL A 194 25.75 1.55 14.24
C VAL A 194 26.82 2.63 14.29
N LEU A 195 27.14 3.07 15.50
CA LEU A 195 28.13 4.11 15.76
C LEU A 195 29.42 3.47 16.27
N GLY A 196 30.53 3.96 15.75
CA GLY A 196 31.88 3.61 16.16
C GLY A 196 32.73 4.86 16.40
N SER A 197 34.05 4.73 16.23
CA SER A 197 34.98 5.86 16.24
C SER A 197 36.10 5.65 15.23
N SER A 198 36.37 6.67 14.39
CA SER A 198 37.38 6.62 13.34
C SER A 198 38.82 6.61 13.92
N CYS A 199 39.67 5.87 13.25
CA CYS A 199 41.12 5.93 13.44
C CYS A 199 41.82 5.47 12.16
N HIS A 200 43.16 5.49 12.14
CA HIS A 200 43.94 4.98 11.02
C HIS A 200 43.79 3.45 10.93
N GLY A 201 43.49 2.93 9.71
CA GLY A 201 43.21 1.51 9.48
C GLY A 201 44.32 0.54 9.90
N SER A 202 45.58 1.00 10.02
CA SER A 202 46.70 0.20 10.56
C SER A 202 46.79 0.21 12.10
N ALA A 203 45.98 1.00 12.80
CA ALA A 203 45.93 1.11 14.26
C ALA A 203 44.49 0.91 14.80
N PRO A 204 43.81 -0.20 14.47
CA PRO A 204 42.38 -0.41 14.77
C PRO A 204 42.06 -0.40 16.27
N HIS A 205 43.04 -0.65 17.12
CA HIS A 205 42.93 -0.63 18.59
C HIS A 205 42.68 0.79 19.16
N GLN A 206 42.81 1.83 18.34
CA GLN A 206 42.60 3.23 18.74
C GLN A 206 41.18 3.73 18.36
N GLY A 207 40.36 2.92 17.72
CA GLY A 207 39.00 3.24 17.29
C GLY A 207 38.02 2.15 17.66
N VAL A 208 36.78 2.32 17.14
CA VAL A 208 35.72 1.31 17.23
C VAL A 208 35.19 1.10 15.83
N ASP A 209 35.33 -0.08 15.28
CA ASP A 209 35.03 -0.41 13.89
C ASP A 209 33.51 -0.66 13.67
N ALA A 210 32.79 0.32 13.20
CA ALA A 210 31.37 0.20 12.92
C ALA A 210 31.08 -0.82 11.80
N ILE A 211 32.02 -1.06 10.85
CA ILE A 211 31.80 -2.06 9.79
C ILE A 211 31.88 -3.48 10.36
N VAL A 212 32.84 -3.75 11.24
CA VAL A 212 32.94 -5.07 11.89
C VAL A 212 31.73 -5.31 12.77
N ALA A 213 31.31 -4.32 13.58
CA ALA A 213 30.15 -4.43 14.45
C ALA A 213 28.87 -4.68 13.62
N VAL A 214 28.62 -3.89 12.57
CA VAL A 214 27.43 -4.05 11.72
C VAL A 214 27.40 -5.39 11.01
N SER A 215 28.55 -5.92 10.61
CA SER A 215 28.62 -7.24 9.95
C SER A 215 28.10 -8.36 10.87
N GLN A 216 28.46 -8.32 12.15
CA GLN A 216 27.93 -9.25 13.14
C GLN A 216 26.45 -9.03 13.42
N VAL A 217 25.99 -7.76 13.49
CA VAL A 217 24.58 -7.41 13.64
C VAL A 217 23.75 -7.97 12.50
N VAL A 218 24.17 -7.79 11.24
CA VAL A 218 23.45 -8.32 10.06
C VAL A 218 23.24 -9.82 10.16
N VAL A 219 24.28 -10.58 10.51
CA VAL A 219 24.21 -12.05 10.65
C VAL A 219 23.30 -12.43 11.83
N ALA A 220 23.47 -11.79 12.98
CA ALA A 220 22.69 -12.07 14.18
C ALA A 220 21.19 -11.82 13.97
N LEU A 221 20.82 -10.72 13.30
CA LEU A 221 19.42 -10.36 13.05
C LEU A 221 18.66 -11.41 12.23
N GLN A 222 19.35 -12.23 11.40
CA GLN A 222 18.69 -13.31 10.66
C GLN A 222 18.12 -14.39 11.61
N THR A 223 18.65 -14.48 12.83
CA THR A 223 18.16 -15.45 13.82
C THR A 223 16.78 -15.07 14.39
N ILE A 224 16.34 -13.82 14.25
CA ILE A 224 15.03 -13.40 14.73
C ILE A 224 13.95 -14.23 14.05
N VAL A 225 13.95 -14.29 12.72
CA VAL A 225 12.95 -15.08 11.98
C VAL A 225 13.17 -16.57 12.21
N SER A 226 14.41 -17.05 12.10
CA SER A 226 14.69 -18.48 12.14
C SER A 226 14.64 -19.10 13.54
N ARG A 227 14.72 -18.32 14.64
CA ARG A 227 14.80 -18.84 16.02
C ARG A 227 13.79 -18.24 17.00
N ASN A 228 13.13 -17.12 16.67
CA ASN A 228 12.17 -16.50 17.58
C ASN A 228 10.74 -16.51 17.03
N VAL A 229 10.54 -16.70 15.71
CA VAL A 229 9.23 -16.84 15.09
C VAL A 229 8.90 -18.33 14.97
N SER A 230 7.68 -18.70 15.35
CA SER A 230 7.20 -20.08 15.19
C SER A 230 7.25 -20.50 13.71
N PRO A 231 7.65 -21.74 13.38
CA PRO A 231 7.66 -22.22 12.01
C PRO A 231 6.26 -22.29 11.36
N LEU A 232 5.19 -22.18 12.15
CA LEU A 232 3.82 -22.09 11.68
C LEU A 232 3.40 -20.66 11.33
N GLU A 233 4.26 -19.66 11.61
CA GLU A 233 4.00 -18.26 11.37
C GLU A 233 4.91 -17.71 10.29
N SER A 234 4.42 -16.71 9.55
CA SER A 234 5.20 -16.07 8.50
C SER A 234 5.74 -14.72 8.96
N ALA A 235 7.05 -14.54 8.78
CA ALA A 235 7.71 -13.26 8.93
C ALA A 235 8.89 -13.15 7.95
N VAL A 236 9.17 -11.93 7.48
CA VAL A 236 10.35 -11.61 6.68
C VAL A 236 11.06 -10.44 7.32
N LEU A 237 12.37 -10.54 7.46
CA LEU A 237 13.25 -9.44 7.83
C LEU A 237 14.37 -9.35 6.78
N THR A 238 14.38 -8.26 6.01
CA THR A 238 15.38 -8.03 4.98
C THR A 238 16.11 -6.72 5.26
N LEU A 239 17.44 -6.76 5.24
CA LEU A 239 18.28 -5.58 5.23
C LEU A 239 18.75 -5.35 3.79
N GLY A 240 18.17 -4.33 3.15
CA GLY A 240 18.33 -4.08 1.70
C GLY A 240 19.52 -3.20 1.37
N THR A 241 19.95 -2.33 2.31
CA THR A 241 21.12 -1.47 2.12
C THR A 241 22.03 -1.44 3.35
N VAL A 242 23.34 -1.31 3.07
CA VAL A 242 24.39 -1.08 4.07
C VAL A 242 25.25 0.05 3.55
N LYS A 243 25.36 1.15 4.28
CA LYS A 243 26.14 2.34 3.89
C LYS A 243 26.99 2.83 5.04
N GLY A 244 28.30 2.99 4.82
CA GLY A 244 29.21 3.51 5.84
C GLY A 244 30.66 3.55 5.41
N GLY A 245 31.49 4.25 6.19
CA GLY A 245 32.91 4.47 5.90
C GLY A 245 33.14 5.55 4.84
N HIS A 246 34.35 6.13 4.87
CA HIS A 246 34.70 7.26 4.00
C HIS A 246 35.90 6.94 3.09
N ARG A 247 36.83 6.09 3.56
CA ARG A 247 38.06 5.78 2.84
C ARG A 247 38.59 4.39 3.23
N TYR A 248 39.19 3.68 2.29
CA TYR A 248 39.66 2.31 2.44
C TYR A 248 40.65 2.06 3.61
N ASN A 249 41.38 3.09 4.06
CA ASN A 249 42.39 3.00 5.12
C ASN A 249 42.00 3.77 6.40
N VAL A 250 40.71 4.04 6.61
CA VAL A 250 40.17 4.71 7.79
C VAL A 250 39.05 3.81 8.36
N ILE A 251 39.10 3.54 9.65
CA ILE A 251 38.06 2.81 10.39
C ILE A 251 36.78 3.64 10.32
N ALA A 252 35.66 2.99 9.97
CA ALA A 252 34.37 3.64 9.88
C ALA A 252 33.78 3.96 11.26
N ASP A 253 33.37 5.21 11.44
CA ASP A 253 32.71 5.69 12.66
C ASP A 253 31.20 5.56 12.65
N GLU A 254 30.62 5.26 11.48
CA GLU A 254 29.19 5.09 11.32
C GLU A 254 28.88 4.14 10.17
N VAL A 255 27.88 3.26 10.38
CA VAL A 255 27.24 2.47 9.32
C VAL A 255 25.73 2.51 9.51
N VAL A 256 25.01 2.78 8.41
CA VAL A 256 23.55 2.81 8.35
C VAL A 256 23.05 1.58 7.59
N LEU A 257 22.05 0.92 8.16
CA LEU A 257 21.29 -0.17 7.55
C LEU A 257 19.87 0.27 7.32
N GLU A 258 19.33 -0.03 6.13
CA GLU A 258 17.91 0.11 5.87
C GLU A 258 17.33 -1.22 5.37
N GLY A 259 16.10 -1.50 5.77
CA GLY A 259 15.45 -2.75 5.43
C GLY A 259 13.94 -2.70 5.58
N THR A 260 13.34 -3.87 5.48
CA THR A 260 11.91 -4.04 5.60
C THR A 260 11.56 -5.26 6.44
N CYS A 261 10.46 -5.16 7.19
CA CYS A 261 9.86 -6.28 7.89
C CYS A 261 8.45 -6.53 7.35
N ARG A 262 8.09 -7.80 7.16
CA ARG A 262 6.75 -8.24 6.77
C ARG A 262 6.23 -9.25 7.77
N THR A 263 5.00 -9.05 8.25
CA THR A 263 4.36 -9.94 9.24
C THR A 263 2.86 -10.04 8.97
N LEU A 264 2.26 -11.19 9.26
CA LEU A 264 0.82 -11.41 9.10
C LEU A 264 0.03 -11.27 10.41
N LYS A 265 0.69 -11.46 11.56
CA LYS A 265 0.04 -11.43 12.88
C LYS A 265 0.53 -10.27 13.73
N PRO A 266 -0.37 -9.59 14.47
CA PRO A 266 -0.01 -8.49 15.36
C PRO A 266 1.05 -8.87 16.42
N GLU A 267 1.00 -10.09 16.96
CA GLU A 267 1.95 -10.59 17.96
C GLU A 267 3.36 -10.67 17.40
N ILE A 268 3.49 -11.16 16.14
CA ILE A 268 4.78 -11.25 15.45
C ILE A 268 5.27 -9.84 15.07
N ARG A 269 4.36 -8.96 14.64
CA ARG A 269 4.68 -7.56 14.33
C ARG A 269 5.24 -6.81 15.56
N LYS A 270 4.79 -7.16 16.76
CA LYS A 270 5.33 -6.62 18.01
C LYS A 270 6.68 -7.27 18.40
N LEU A 271 6.78 -8.59 18.26
CA LEU A 271 7.97 -9.36 18.64
C LEU A 271 9.21 -8.94 17.84
N VAL A 272 9.09 -8.80 16.51
CA VAL A 272 10.28 -8.60 15.65
C VAL A 272 11.03 -7.31 15.98
N PRO A 273 10.42 -6.11 16.09
CA PRO A 273 11.16 -4.90 16.44
C PRO A 273 11.76 -4.94 17.86
N GLU A 274 11.09 -5.55 18.84
CA GLU A 274 11.62 -5.72 20.20
C GLU A 274 12.90 -6.57 20.18
N ARG A 275 12.89 -7.69 19.45
CA ARG A 275 14.06 -8.56 19.29
C ARG A 275 15.17 -7.89 18.48
N LEU A 276 14.80 -7.15 17.43
CA LEU A 276 15.74 -6.43 16.58
C LEU A 276 16.51 -5.39 17.40
N ALA A 277 15.82 -4.55 18.17
CA ALA A 277 16.46 -3.54 19.01
C ALA A 277 17.38 -4.17 20.06
N SER A 278 16.89 -5.19 20.76
CA SER A 278 17.66 -5.90 21.79
C SER A 278 18.92 -6.57 21.22
N LEU A 279 18.76 -7.33 20.14
CA LEU A 279 19.87 -8.10 19.55
C LEU A 279 20.92 -7.19 18.89
N ALA A 280 20.48 -6.16 18.15
CA ALA A 280 21.39 -5.20 17.55
C ALA A 280 22.23 -4.47 18.59
N SER A 281 21.61 -4.02 19.70
CA SER A 281 22.33 -3.32 20.78
C SER A 281 23.35 -4.22 21.47
N GLN A 282 22.98 -5.49 21.77
CA GLN A 282 23.86 -6.40 22.49
C GLN A 282 25.03 -6.93 21.63
N VAL A 283 24.83 -7.05 20.32
CA VAL A 283 25.88 -7.51 19.39
C VAL A 283 26.81 -6.36 19.01
N ALA A 284 26.32 -5.12 18.97
CA ALA A 284 27.14 -3.96 18.64
C ALA A 284 27.96 -3.42 19.86
N ALA A 285 27.62 -3.80 21.09
CA ALA A 285 28.32 -3.39 22.31
C ALA A 285 29.60 -4.19 22.52
#